data_3e744995a2736338a5ac1d4fd11b2861
#
_entry.id   3e744995a2736338a5ac1d4fd11b2861
#
_cell.length_a   1.000
_cell.length_b   1.000
_cell.length_c   1.000
_cell.angle_alpha   90.00
_cell.angle_beta   90.00
_cell.angle_gamma   90.00
#
_symmetry.space_group_name_H-M   'P 1'
#
loop_
_entity.id
_entity.type
_entity.pdbx_description
1 polymer ?
#
loop_
_entity_poly.entity_id
_entity_poly.type
_entity_poly.pdbx_seq_one_letter_code
_entity_poly.pdbx_strand_id
1 'polypeptide(L)'
;MLRFFMRTQPVLPVLCTVVFFILIKLCISYTVSSSFFRVFIDAQFEQREAVQVYYAATTDFSEEKSKKTQEYSGAVRESKRVEINNNVARHLRVDLGDSPGAMRLYSLRLASFFFPEMYFSAQDIYERFVPGPDIAAMRLQGEYLEIHRSGKDPFILLKDKLQHQSFFFSLGLPLVLSLCFYLFLSSFSINSFPALADVFQHRQSSAGLHFAALDGVRGLAALVVLAEHVGIMADGIGVIGVHLFFALSGFLLAIPFVRRPERAISLSYMRAYMLRRLKRIIPMYYTIITVLFLFRHKNPEVFRHYLFLQGDGYLWTVPQEMFFYLLLPLMVCILYVFGVIQKWLGVSMLLIAVVVATHLSHQGLITLYGKGGNHPVLLGIFLSGMFFSYLYHLLREQDFWQEEAGRKFRRILALAGTGALFFLVVVASKQIAALHRLDIYQNYGYSGFLAAFIIFTVISTQQSTLARCMAFTPFRAVGIVSFSFYLLHPTFIVFCDEIAKYYFSVDLGPVSRFFLSGTVTYCFAAFTYSYIERPFMK
;
A
#
# COMPACT_ATOMS: atom_id res chain seq x y z
N MET A 1 10.03 26.37 -12.14
CA MET A 1 10.46 26.70 -10.77
C MET A 1 11.49 25.71 -10.22
N LEU A 2 11.23 24.40 -10.14
CA LEU A 2 12.21 23.43 -9.61
C LEU A 2 13.54 23.41 -10.40
N ARG A 3 13.49 23.47 -11.74
CA ARG A 3 14.70 23.55 -12.60
C ARG A 3 15.46 24.85 -12.41
N PHE A 4 14.78 25.97 -12.17
CA PHE A 4 15.40 27.24 -11.82
C PHE A 4 16.00 27.17 -10.42
N PHE A 5 15.26 26.60 -9.45
CA PHE A 5 15.72 26.43 -8.06
C PHE A 5 16.92 25.48 -7.97
N MET A 6 16.90 24.36 -8.73
CA MET A 6 18.03 23.42 -8.76
C MET A 6 19.26 23.95 -9.50
N ARG A 7 19.09 24.83 -10.51
CA ARG A 7 20.23 25.47 -11.20
C ARG A 7 20.85 26.63 -10.41
N THR A 8 20.03 27.35 -9.66
CA THR A 8 20.49 28.50 -8.87
C THR A 8 20.97 28.10 -7.46
N GLN A 9 20.61 26.90 -6.99
CA GLN A 9 20.98 26.34 -5.70
C GLN A 9 21.55 24.93 -5.90
N PRO A 10 22.83 24.80 -6.32
CA PRO A 10 23.45 23.48 -6.58
C PRO A 10 23.51 22.59 -5.33
N VAL A 11 23.36 23.18 -4.15
CA VAL A 11 23.35 22.46 -2.86
C VAL A 11 22.13 21.55 -2.71
N LEU A 12 20.96 21.90 -3.28
CA LEU A 12 19.72 21.13 -3.10
C LEU A 12 19.77 19.72 -3.73
N PRO A 13 20.20 19.53 -5.00
CA PRO A 13 20.38 18.19 -5.56
C PRO A 13 21.37 17.34 -4.76
N VAL A 14 22.47 17.95 -4.28
CA VAL A 14 23.47 17.27 -3.45
C VAL A 14 22.84 16.84 -2.12
N LEU A 15 22.14 17.74 -1.44
CA LEU A 15 21.46 17.43 -0.17
C LEU A 15 20.42 16.31 -0.34
N CYS A 16 19.59 16.38 -1.37
CA CYS A 16 18.60 15.33 -1.69
C CYS A 16 19.29 13.99 -1.96
N THR A 17 20.45 13.99 -2.64
CA THR A 17 21.23 12.79 -2.92
C THR A 17 21.84 12.20 -1.66
N VAL A 18 22.34 13.02 -0.75
CA VAL A 18 22.87 12.56 0.56
C VAL A 18 21.76 11.93 1.40
N VAL A 19 20.60 12.58 1.48
CA VAL A 19 19.43 12.02 2.19
C VAL A 19 18.99 10.69 1.54
N PHE A 20 18.93 10.64 0.21
CA PHE A 20 18.60 9.41 -0.53
C PHE A 20 19.62 8.31 -0.24
N PHE A 21 20.93 8.61 -0.24
CA PHE A 21 21.97 7.65 0.11
C PHE A 21 21.77 7.05 1.50
N ILE A 22 21.50 7.91 2.51
CA ILE A 22 21.26 7.45 3.88
C ILE A 22 20.03 6.52 3.92
N LEU A 23 18.93 6.94 3.30
CA LEU A 23 17.68 6.15 3.28
C LEU A 23 17.89 4.81 2.55
N ILE A 24 18.49 4.82 1.36
CA ILE A 24 18.70 3.59 0.59
C ILE A 24 19.68 2.64 1.30
N LYS A 25 20.73 3.19 1.95
CA LYS A 25 21.64 2.38 2.76
C LYS A 25 20.92 1.72 3.94
N LEU A 26 20.06 2.45 4.65
CA LEU A 26 19.25 1.90 5.73
C LEU A 26 18.29 0.81 5.21
N CYS A 27 17.61 1.05 4.10
CA CYS A 27 16.73 0.08 3.46
C CYS A 27 17.48 -1.18 3.05
N ILE A 28 18.63 -1.04 2.38
CA ILE A 28 19.45 -2.20 1.96
C ILE A 28 19.99 -2.95 3.18
N SER A 29 20.49 -2.26 4.21
CA SER A 29 20.97 -2.90 5.43
C SER A 29 19.86 -3.68 6.13
N TYR A 30 18.66 -3.11 6.23
CA TYR A 30 17.48 -3.78 6.77
C TYR A 30 17.08 -5.00 5.92
N THR A 31 17.06 -4.85 4.60
CA THR A 31 16.71 -5.92 3.66
C THR A 31 17.71 -7.06 3.74
N VAL A 32 19.01 -6.77 3.79
CA VAL A 32 20.06 -7.78 3.98
C VAL A 32 19.91 -8.50 5.31
N SER A 33 19.61 -7.78 6.39
CA SER A 33 19.42 -8.40 7.71
C SER A 33 18.15 -9.26 7.80
N SER A 34 17.13 -8.95 6.99
CA SER A 34 15.87 -9.71 6.90
C SER A 34 15.93 -10.86 5.89
N SER A 35 17.07 -11.02 5.20
CA SER A 35 17.25 -12.09 4.21
C SER A 35 17.45 -13.45 4.87
N PHE A 36 17.33 -14.49 4.08
CA PHE A 36 17.56 -15.85 4.51
C PHE A 36 18.51 -16.60 3.55
N PHE A 37 19.21 -17.60 4.09
CA PHE A 37 19.90 -18.60 3.30
C PHE A 37 18.96 -19.74 2.95
N ARG A 38 19.00 -20.16 1.70
CA ARG A 38 18.44 -21.43 1.27
C ARG A 38 19.52 -22.50 1.43
N VAL A 39 19.31 -23.40 2.38
CA VAL A 39 20.21 -24.53 2.63
C VAL A 39 19.68 -25.73 1.88
N PHE A 40 20.45 -26.25 0.93
CA PHE A 40 20.14 -27.45 0.20
C PHE A 40 21.03 -28.57 0.75
N ILE A 41 20.42 -29.69 1.08
CA ILE A 41 21.09 -30.86 1.66
C ILE A 41 20.85 -32.04 0.72
N ASP A 42 21.90 -32.53 0.11
CA ASP A 42 21.87 -33.66 -0.79
C ASP A 42 22.34 -34.93 -0.06
N ALA A 43 21.39 -35.79 0.29
CA ALA A 43 21.64 -36.93 1.15
C ALA A 43 20.80 -38.16 0.76
N GLN A 44 21.24 -39.31 1.27
CA GLN A 44 20.53 -40.58 1.19
C GLN A 44 20.53 -41.23 2.56
N PHE A 45 19.37 -41.59 3.07
CA PHE A 45 19.19 -42.30 4.34
C PHE A 45 18.76 -43.73 4.10
N GLU A 46 18.99 -44.62 5.07
CA GLU A 46 18.47 -45.99 5.02
C GLU A 46 16.96 -46.05 5.29
N GLN A 47 16.45 -45.13 6.11
CA GLN A 47 15.05 -45.04 6.51
C GLN A 47 14.53 -43.64 6.26
N ARG A 48 13.22 -43.45 6.44
CA ARG A 48 12.62 -42.10 6.37
C ARG A 48 13.12 -41.25 7.51
N GLU A 49 13.71 -40.10 7.20
CA GLU A 49 14.29 -39.16 8.16
C GLU A 49 14.14 -37.73 7.69
N ALA A 50 14.11 -36.80 8.65
CA ALA A 50 14.17 -35.36 8.39
C ALA A 50 15.49 -34.80 8.95
N VAL A 51 16.12 -33.92 8.20
CA VAL A 51 17.30 -33.18 8.66
C VAL A 51 16.85 -31.88 9.28
N GLN A 52 17.43 -31.53 10.42
CA GLN A 52 17.16 -30.25 11.10
C GLN A 52 18.41 -29.36 11.03
N VAL A 53 18.21 -28.12 10.62
CA VAL A 53 19.29 -27.14 10.51
C VAL A 53 19.12 -26.10 11.59
N TYR A 54 20.08 -26.03 12.50
CA TYR A 54 20.18 -25.01 13.55
C TYR A 54 21.11 -23.89 13.11
N TYR A 55 20.77 -22.67 13.45
CA TYR A 55 21.56 -21.49 13.15
C TYR A 55 21.56 -20.51 14.31
N ALA A 56 22.71 -19.95 14.63
CA ALA A 56 22.84 -19.06 15.78
C ALA A 56 23.95 -18.01 15.59
N ALA A 57 23.89 -16.92 16.34
CA ALA A 57 24.95 -15.91 16.39
C ALA A 57 26.18 -16.39 17.20
N THR A 58 25.98 -17.29 18.13
CA THR A 58 26.98 -17.96 18.97
C THR A 58 26.86 -19.46 18.80
N THR A 59 27.68 -20.24 19.47
CA THR A 59 27.60 -21.71 19.47
C THR A 59 26.48 -22.26 20.35
N ASP A 60 25.61 -21.40 20.88
CA ASP A 60 24.44 -21.80 21.67
C ASP A 60 23.22 -21.94 20.75
N PHE A 61 22.84 -23.17 20.45
CA PHE A 61 21.76 -23.51 19.54
C PHE A 61 20.46 -23.78 20.31
N SER A 62 19.33 -23.29 19.79
CA SER A 62 18.00 -23.49 20.36
C SER A 62 17.00 -23.96 19.31
N GLU A 63 15.97 -24.70 19.73
CA GLU A 63 14.89 -25.17 18.86
C GLU A 63 14.19 -24.03 18.10
N GLU A 64 14.01 -22.87 18.71
CA GLU A 64 13.42 -21.69 18.09
C GLU A 64 14.21 -21.20 16.86
N LYS A 65 15.51 -21.50 16.84
CA LYS A 65 16.43 -21.12 15.75
C LYS A 65 16.84 -22.34 14.95
N SER A 66 15.86 -23.13 14.58
CA SER A 66 16.05 -24.32 13.74
C SER A 66 14.96 -24.42 12.67
N LYS A 67 15.22 -25.21 11.63
CA LYS A 67 14.27 -25.56 10.57
C LYS A 67 14.47 -26.99 10.16
N LYS A 68 13.38 -27.75 10.04
CA LYS A 68 13.40 -29.12 9.53
C LYS A 68 13.14 -29.17 8.02
N THR A 69 13.82 -30.09 7.31
CA THR A 69 13.50 -30.44 5.93
C THR A 69 12.17 -31.19 5.87
N GLN A 70 11.63 -31.37 4.66
CA GLN A 70 10.70 -32.46 4.41
C GLN A 70 11.45 -33.81 4.60
N GLU A 71 10.71 -34.85 4.95
CA GLU A 71 11.31 -36.19 5.13
C GLU A 71 11.94 -36.69 3.83
N TYR A 72 13.12 -37.34 3.96
CA TYR A 72 13.73 -38.14 2.91
C TYR A 72 12.98 -39.45 2.82
N SER A 73 12.79 -39.99 1.62
CA SER A 73 12.00 -41.22 1.39
C SER A 73 12.69 -42.51 1.82
N GLY A 74 13.97 -42.45 2.18
CA GLY A 74 14.82 -43.60 2.48
C GLY A 74 15.32 -44.31 1.22
N ALA A 75 16.50 -44.90 1.28
CA ALA A 75 17.18 -45.63 0.23
C ALA A 75 17.41 -44.90 -1.12
N VAL A 76 16.90 -43.67 -1.27
CA VAL A 76 17.05 -42.85 -2.50
C VAL A 76 17.82 -41.56 -2.17
N ARG A 77 18.70 -41.14 -3.09
CA ARG A 77 19.38 -39.86 -3.02
C ARG A 77 18.39 -38.75 -3.33
N GLU A 78 18.21 -37.80 -2.41
CA GLU A 78 17.31 -36.66 -2.56
C GLU A 78 18.00 -35.36 -2.11
N SER A 79 17.64 -34.27 -2.74
CA SER A 79 18.03 -32.92 -2.30
C SER A 79 16.83 -32.22 -1.67
N LYS A 80 16.92 -31.90 -0.39
CA LYS A 80 15.89 -31.18 0.35
C LYS A 80 16.35 -29.75 0.69
N ARG A 81 15.41 -28.85 0.84
CA ARG A 81 15.67 -27.43 1.08
C ARG A 81 15.04 -26.95 2.39
N VAL A 82 15.80 -26.12 3.13
CA VAL A 82 15.29 -25.32 4.25
C VAL A 82 15.72 -23.87 4.11
N GLU A 83 14.99 -22.95 4.74
CA GLU A 83 15.30 -21.52 4.76
C GLU A 83 15.63 -21.09 6.19
N ILE A 84 16.84 -20.56 6.40
CA ILE A 84 17.33 -20.09 7.70
C ILE A 84 17.54 -18.58 7.69
N ASN A 85 17.23 -17.90 8.78
CA ASN A 85 17.34 -16.45 8.87
C ASN A 85 18.82 -16.02 8.90
N ASN A 86 19.21 -15.16 7.97
CA ASN A 86 20.55 -14.65 7.81
C ASN A 86 21.02 -13.78 8.99
N ASN A 87 20.15 -13.00 9.59
CA ASN A 87 20.52 -12.04 10.64
C ASN A 87 21.20 -12.73 11.86
N VAL A 88 20.88 -13.98 12.10
CA VAL A 88 21.35 -14.75 13.27
C VAL A 88 22.34 -15.84 12.88
N ALA A 89 22.39 -16.28 11.60
CA ALA A 89 23.14 -17.43 11.15
C ALA A 89 24.64 -17.12 11.01
N ARG A 90 25.41 -17.14 12.10
CA ARG A 90 26.87 -17.12 12.06
C ARG A 90 27.50 -18.49 12.25
N HIS A 91 26.82 -19.36 12.97
CA HIS A 91 27.20 -20.74 13.20
C HIS A 91 26.09 -21.64 12.65
N LEU A 92 26.48 -22.77 12.10
CA LEU A 92 25.60 -23.75 11.46
C LEU A 92 25.83 -25.12 12.06
N ARG A 93 24.76 -25.73 12.58
CA ARG A 93 24.70 -27.12 13.02
C ARG A 93 23.63 -27.81 12.17
N VAL A 94 23.96 -29.03 11.67
CA VAL A 94 23.08 -29.84 10.87
C VAL A 94 22.86 -31.16 11.57
N ASP A 95 21.65 -31.37 12.10
CA ASP A 95 21.25 -32.61 12.73
C ASP A 95 20.76 -33.60 11.69
N LEU A 96 21.29 -34.78 11.72
CA LEU A 96 21.22 -35.76 10.62
C LEU A 96 20.14 -36.84 10.87
N GLY A 97 19.02 -36.45 11.47
CA GLY A 97 17.89 -37.33 11.83
C GLY A 97 17.95 -37.82 13.28
N ASP A 98 16.92 -38.53 13.70
CA ASP A 98 16.68 -38.91 15.10
C ASP A 98 16.97 -40.42 15.36
N SER A 99 17.33 -41.20 14.32
CA SER A 99 17.53 -42.64 14.42
C SER A 99 18.97 -43.07 14.13
N PRO A 100 19.51 -44.09 14.83
CA PRO A 100 20.81 -44.69 14.49
C PRO A 100 20.74 -45.36 13.13
N GLY A 101 21.88 -45.47 12.44
CA GLY A 101 22.00 -46.12 11.14
C GLY A 101 23.00 -45.40 10.25
N ALA A 102 23.24 -45.94 9.04
CA ALA A 102 24.11 -45.31 8.10
C ALA A 102 23.36 -44.30 7.19
N MET A 103 24.07 -43.26 6.79
CA MET A 103 23.61 -42.32 5.77
C MET A 103 24.74 -41.90 4.85
N ARG A 104 24.41 -41.42 3.66
CA ARG A 104 25.34 -40.83 2.69
C ARG A 104 25.02 -39.39 2.49
N LEU A 105 25.97 -38.49 2.76
CA LEU A 105 25.86 -37.05 2.57
C LEU A 105 26.74 -36.66 1.38
N TYR A 106 26.12 -36.12 0.33
CA TYR A 106 26.81 -35.78 -0.94
C TYR A 106 27.26 -34.32 -0.95
N SER A 107 26.40 -33.40 -0.53
CA SER A 107 26.75 -32.01 -0.50
C SER A 107 25.83 -31.19 0.41
N LEU A 108 26.35 -30.05 0.87
CA LEU A 108 25.60 -28.98 1.48
C LEU A 108 25.81 -27.70 0.66
N ARG A 109 24.73 -26.98 0.32
CA ARG A 109 24.81 -25.75 -0.44
C ARG A 109 23.97 -24.67 0.25
N LEU A 110 24.60 -23.53 0.56
CA LEU A 110 23.95 -22.36 1.11
C LEU A 110 23.91 -21.27 0.03
N ALA A 111 22.73 -20.91 -0.41
CA ALA A 111 22.51 -19.88 -1.42
C ALA A 111 21.73 -18.71 -0.85
N SER A 112 22.19 -17.49 -1.10
CA SER A 112 21.50 -16.24 -0.81
C SER A 112 21.84 -15.22 -1.88
N PHE A 113 20.91 -14.31 -2.19
CA PHE A 113 21.16 -13.26 -3.17
C PHE A 113 22.28 -12.28 -2.73
N PHE A 114 22.35 -11.99 -1.43
CA PHE A 114 23.25 -10.97 -0.90
C PHE A 114 24.65 -11.49 -0.56
N PHE A 115 24.88 -12.79 -0.62
CA PHE A 115 26.13 -13.44 -0.24
C PHE A 115 26.58 -14.42 -1.30
N PRO A 116 27.90 -14.63 -1.43
CA PRO A 116 28.41 -15.67 -2.29
C PRO A 116 27.82 -17.02 -1.93
N GLU A 117 27.48 -17.80 -2.93
CA GLU A 117 27.04 -19.18 -2.74
C GLU A 117 28.17 -20.00 -2.09
N MET A 118 27.84 -20.70 -1.01
CA MET A 118 28.76 -21.60 -0.32
C MET A 118 28.37 -23.03 -0.66
N TYR A 119 29.24 -23.72 -1.35
CA TYR A 119 29.10 -25.13 -1.70
C TYR A 119 30.11 -25.94 -0.92
N PHE A 120 29.66 -26.98 -0.23
CA PHE A 120 30.47 -27.94 0.50
C PHE A 120 30.27 -29.30 -0.13
N SER A 121 31.31 -29.81 -0.79
CA SER A 121 31.38 -31.20 -1.27
C SER A 121 31.49 -32.16 -0.09
N ALA A 122 31.40 -33.47 -0.34
CA ALA A 122 31.63 -34.48 0.68
C ALA A 122 33.00 -34.33 1.37
N GLN A 123 34.02 -33.96 0.60
CA GLN A 123 35.37 -33.69 1.12
C GLN A 123 35.39 -32.43 1.99
N ASP A 124 34.76 -31.30 1.54
CA ASP A 124 34.69 -30.09 2.32
C ASP A 124 33.94 -30.30 3.64
N ILE A 125 32.88 -31.14 3.63
CA ILE A 125 32.13 -31.47 4.84
C ILE A 125 33.03 -32.27 5.80
N TYR A 126 33.77 -33.24 5.30
CA TYR A 126 34.70 -34.03 6.12
C TYR A 126 35.79 -33.18 6.78
N GLU A 127 36.33 -32.20 6.07
CA GLU A 127 37.42 -31.33 6.54
C GLU A 127 36.94 -30.17 7.44
N ARG A 128 35.78 -29.56 7.10
CA ARG A 128 35.33 -28.31 7.69
C ARG A 128 34.23 -28.46 8.71
N PHE A 129 33.66 -29.65 8.89
CA PHE A 129 32.65 -29.91 9.92
C PHE A 129 33.21 -30.79 11.05
N VAL A 130 32.73 -30.55 12.27
CA VAL A 130 33.04 -31.39 13.44
C VAL A 130 31.85 -32.30 13.68
N PRO A 131 32.06 -33.63 13.81
CA PRO A 131 30.99 -34.53 14.23
C PRO A 131 30.62 -34.34 15.68
N GLY A 132 29.31 -34.46 15.98
CA GLY A 132 28.82 -34.56 17.34
C GLY A 132 29.08 -35.95 17.97
N PRO A 133 28.78 -36.09 19.30
CA PRO A 133 29.07 -37.31 20.04
C PRO A 133 28.34 -38.56 19.53
N ASP A 134 27.17 -38.39 18.91
CA ASP A 134 26.33 -39.48 18.40
C ASP A 134 26.68 -39.91 16.96
N ILE A 135 27.84 -39.48 16.46
CA ILE A 135 28.42 -39.95 15.20
C ILE A 135 29.59 -40.89 15.50
N ALA A 136 29.39 -42.18 15.27
CA ALA A 136 30.39 -43.21 15.53
C ALA A 136 31.55 -43.17 14.54
N ALA A 137 31.29 -42.87 13.27
CA ALA A 137 32.30 -42.78 12.24
C ALA A 137 31.85 -41.91 11.06
N MET A 138 32.81 -41.19 10.46
CA MET A 138 32.68 -40.52 9.16
C MET A 138 33.75 -41.01 8.22
N ARG A 139 33.37 -41.51 7.04
CA ARG A 139 34.29 -42.06 6.05
C ARG A 139 34.03 -41.44 4.67
N LEU A 140 35.03 -40.84 4.08
CA LEU A 140 34.95 -40.32 2.73
C LEU A 140 35.01 -41.46 1.70
N GLN A 141 33.95 -41.56 0.87
CA GLN A 141 33.79 -42.60 -0.15
C GLN A 141 33.59 -41.94 -1.53
N GLY A 142 34.67 -41.40 -2.09
CA GLY A 142 34.60 -40.73 -3.39
C GLY A 142 33.66 -39.50 -3.38
N GLU A 143 32.46 -39.64 -3.96
CA GLU A 143 31.49 -38.52 -4.11
C GLU A 143 30.63 -38.27 -2.89
N TYR A 144 30.65 -39.13 -1.87
CA TYR A 144 29.83 -38.98 -0.68
C TYR A 144 30.60 -39.21 0.60
N LEU A 145 30.09 -38.67 1.68
CA LEU A 145 30.53 -38.91 3.04
C LEU A 145 29.58 -39.93 3.69
N GLU A 146 30.10 -41.10 4.02
CA GLU A 146 29.36 -42.11 4.76
C GLU A 146 29.44 -41.78 6.25
N ILE A 147 28.28 -41.60 6.88
CA ILE A 147 28.16 -41.24 8.30
C ILE A 147 27.40 -42.33 9.03
N HIS A 148 28.06 -42.92 10.05
CA HIS A 148 27.45 -43.91 10.94
C HIS A 148 26.96 -43.21 12.20
N ARG A 149 25.66 -43.15 12.37
CA ARG A 149 24.96 -42.52 13.50
C ARG A 149 24.72 -43.58 14.58
N SER A 150 25.12 -43.30 15.82
CA SER A 150 25.04 -44.24 16.94
C SER A 150 24.02 -43.87 18.02
N GLY A 151 23.56 -42.62 18.03
CA GLY A 151 22.63 -42.08 19.05
C GLY A 151 21.41 -41.39 18.45
N LYS A 152 20.73 -40.61 19.30
CA LYS A 152 19.47 -39.90 18.97
C LYS A 152 19.69 -38.45 18.53
N ASP A 153 20.90 -37.90 18.70
CA ASP A 153 21.22 -36.51 18.33
C ASP A 153 22.51 -36.43 17.49
N PRO A 154 22.57 -37.15 16.33
CA PRO A 154 23.71 -37.11 15.44
C PRO A 154 23.75 -35.80 14.67
N PHE A 155 24.77 -34.99 14.87
CA PHE A 155 24.92 -33.71 14.19
C PHE A 155 26.33 -33.47 13.66
N ILE A 156 26.44 -32.56 12.70
CA ILE A 156 27.70 -31.99 12.24
C ILE A 156 27.68 -30.47 12.44
N LEU A 157 28.78 -29.91 12.89
CA LEU A 157 28.94 -28.48 13.18
C LEU A 157 29.98 -27.84 12.27
N LEU A 158 29.65 -26.79 11.56
CA LEU A 158 30.59 -26.02 10.76
C LEU A 158 31.63 -25.34 11.65
N LYS A 159 32.93 -25.59 11.42
CA LYS A 159 34.06 -24.97 12.16
C LYS A 159 34.12 -23.46 11.94
N ASP A 160 33.94 -23.06 10.69
CA ASP A 160 34.07 -21.66 10.28
C ASP A 160 32.78 -20.88 10.52
N LYS A 161 32.94 -19.57 10.78
CA LYS A 161 31.79 -18.68 10.80
C LYS A 161 31.31 -18.38 9.38
N LEU A 162 29.99 -18.36 9.20
CA LEU A 162 29.40 -17.88 7.96
C LEU A 162 29.74 -16.40 7.76
N GLN A 163 30.29 -16.05 6.60
CA GLN A 163 30.64 -14.65 6.31
C GLN A 163 29.42 -13.80 5.97
N HIS A 164 29.35 -12.64 6.57
CA HIS A 164 28.13 -11.81 6.61
C HIS A 164 28.27 -10.47 5.95
N GLN A 165 28.98 -10.21 4.93
CA GLN A 165 28.75 -8.95 4.18
C GLN A 165 29.48 -8.94 2.83
N SER A 166 28.68 -8.74 1.77
CA SER A 166 29.25 -8.24 0.51
C SER A 166 29.42 -6.72 0.61
N PHE A 167 30.65 -6.25 0.43
CA PHE A 167 30.97 -4.82 0.32
C PHE A 167 30.10 -4.13 -0.73
N PHE A 168 29.78 -4.83 -1.80
CA PHE A 168 28.91 -4.32 -2.85
C PHE A 168 27.52 -3.93 -2.33
N PHE A 169 26.85 -4.77 -1.55
CA PHE A 169 25.53 -4.43 -1.02
C PHE A 169 25.58 -3.43 0.13
N SER A 170 26.65 -3.42 0.93
CA SER A 170 26.76 -2.51 2.07
C SER A 170 27.09 -1.07 1.66
N LEU A 171 27.84 -0.86 0.60
CA LEU A 171 28.31 0.46 0.17
C LEU A 171 28.19 0.67 -1.36
N GLY A 172 28.58 -0.29 -2.18
CA GLY A 172 28.65 -0.15 -3.64
C GLY A 172 27.28 0.14 -4.26
N LEU A 173 26.29 -0.67 -3.98
CA LEU A 173 24.93 -0.50 -4.53
C LEU A 173 24.27 0.81 -4.06
N PRO A 174 24.32 1.20 -2.76
CA PRO A 174 23.84 2.52 -2.33
C PRO A 174 24.51 3.69 -3.06
N LEU A 175 25.82 3.62 -3.29
CA LEU A 175 26.57 4.66 -4.02
C LEU A 175 26.12 4.74 -5.49
N VAL A 176 26.02 3.60 -6.18
CA VAL A 176 25.57 3.56 -7.58
C VAL A 176 24.15 4.12 -7.72
N LEU A 177 23.22 3.68 -6.87
CA LEU A 177 21.84 4.18 -6.89
C LEU A 177 21.76 5.68 -6.59
N SER A 178 22.60 6.16 -5.67
CA SER A 178 22.66 7.59 -5.34
C SER A 178 23.25 8.43 -6.46
N LEU A 179 24.25 7.91 -7.16
CA LEU A 179 24.80 8.55 -8.36
C LEU A 179 23.74 8.61 -9.47
N CYS A 180 23.05 7.51 -9.74
CA CYS A 180 21.93 7.48 -10.70
C CYS A 180 20.84 8.49 -10.32
N PHE A 181 20.49 8.58 -9.04
CA PHE A 181 19.52 9.55 -8.54
C PHE A 181 20.01 10.99 -8.71
N TYR A 182 21.27 11.28 -8.45
CA TYR A 182 21.86 12.59 -8.70
C TYR A 182 21.82 12.97 -10.18
N LEU A 183 22.23 12.06 -11.08
CA LEU A 183 22.17 12.28 -12.53
C LEU A 183 20.73 12.47 -12.99
N PHE A 184 19.79 11.70 -12.47
CA PHE A 184 18.36 11.89 -12.71
C PHE A 184 17.91 13.29 -12.28
N LEU A 185 18.19 13.72 -11.05
CA LEU A 185 17.81 15.04 -10.56
C LEU A 185 18.44 16.17 -11.39
N SER A 186 19.70 16.03 -11.80
CA SER A 186 20.41 17.04 -12.59
C SER A 186 19.90 17.16 -14.03
N SER A 187 19.42 16.05 -14.61
CA SER A 187 18.92 15.98 -15.99
C SER A 187 17.38 16.11 -16.08
N PHE A 188 16.69 16.01 -14.95
CA PHE A 188 15.23 15.89 -14.89
C PHE A 188 14.54 17.18 -15.33
N SER A 189 13.59 17.04 -16.25
CA SER A 189 12.64 18.09 -16.64
C SER A 189 11.22 17.72 -16.25
N ILE A 190 10.63 18.47 -15.34
CA ILE A 190 9.25 18.25 -14.86
C ILE A 190 8.25 18.23 -16.03
N ASN A 191 8.50 19.03 -17.06
CA ASN A 191 7.60 19.12 -18.21
C ASN A 191 7.58 17.85 -19.06
N SER A 192 8.57 16.97 -18.91
CA SER A 192 8.64 15.69 -19.64
C SER A 192 7.69 14.63 -19.07
N PHE A 193 7.19 14.84 -17.85
CA PHE A 193 6.27 13.92 -17.19
C PHE A 193 4.93 14.61 -16.89
N PRO A 194 3.86 14.31 -17.68
CA PRO A 194 2.57 14.97 -17.54
C PRO A 194 1.99 14.91 -16.12
N ALA A 195 2.12 13.78 -15.42
CA ALA A 195 1.66 13.65 -14.04
C ALA A 195 2.36 14.63 -13.09
N LEU A 196 3.68 14.82 -13.22
CA LEU A 196 4.45 15.77 -12.40
C LEU A 196 4.23 17.21 -12.85
N ALA A 197 4.08 17.45 -14.15
CA ALA A 197 3.75 18.77 -14.66
C ALA A 197 2.43 19.28 -14.06
N ASP A 198 1.42 18.42 -13.96
CA ASP A 198 0.11 18.76 -13.37
C ASP A 198 0.20 19.09 -11.86
N VAL A 199 1.21 18.56 -11.13
CA VAL A 199 1.48 18.93 -9.72
C VAL A 199 1.92 20.39 -9.59
N PHE A 200 2.77 20.84 -10.53
CA PHE A 200 3.40 22.16 -10.45
C PHE A 200 2.68 23.23 -11.29
N GLN A 201 1.97 22.81 -12.34
CA GLN A 201 1.08 23.70 -13.08
C GLN A 201 -0.22 23.83 -12.31
N HIS A 202 -0.53 25.06 -11.85
CA HIS A 202 -1.81 25.36 -11.25
C HIS A 202 -2.90 25.25 -12.33
N ARG A 203 -3.35 24.02 -12.60
CA ARG A 203 -4.44 23.78 -13.53
C ARG A 203 -5.71 24.32 -12.90
N GLN A 204 -6.19 25.45 -13.42
CA GLN A 204 -7.53 25.93 -13.07
C GLN A 204 -8.52 24.84 -13.51
N SER A 205 -9.28 24.31 -12.54
CA SER A 205 -10.40 23.44 -12.90
C SER A 205 -11.39 24.23 -13.73
N SER A 206 -12.13 23.56 -14.61
CA SER A 206 -13.22 24.18 -15.39
C SER A 206 -14.27 24.91 -14.51
N ALA A 207 -14.25 24.71 -13.21
CA ALA A 207 -15.05 25.39 -12.19
C ALA A 207 -14.35 26.61 -11.57
N GLY A 208 -13.13 26.97 -11.98
CA GLY A 208 -12.39 28.14 -11.48
C GLY A 208 -11.86 28.01 -10.04
N LEU A 209 -11.98 26.85 -9.41
CA LEU A 209 -11.49 26.56 -8.07
C LEU A 209 -10.55 25.37 -8.11
N HIS A 210 -9.29 25.61 -7.95
CA HIS A 210 -8.28 24.58 -7.70
C HIS A 210 -7.81 24.69 -6.26
N PHE A 211 -8.08 23.66 -5.48
CA PHE A 211 -7.60 23.56 -4.11
C PHE A 211 -6.45 22.56 -4.06
N ALA A 212 -5.22 23.03 -4.04
CA ALA A 212 -4.04 22.19 -3.94
C ALA A 212 -4.11 21.23 -2.73
N ALA A 213 -4.73 21.67 -1.64
CA ALA A 213 -4.92 20.85 -0.45
C ALA A 213 -5.85 19.63 -0.69
N LEU A 214 -6.80 19.70 -1.64
CA LEU A 214 -7.68 18.58 -1.95
C LEU A 214 -6.96 17.46 -2.73
N ASP A 215 -6.02 17.83 -3.60
CA ASP A 215 -5.15 16.83 -4.22
C ASP A 215 -4.31 16.14 -3.14
N GLY A 216 -3.83 16.88 -2.15
CA GLY A 216 -3.11 16.31 -1.02
C GLY A 216 -3.97 15.41 -0.13
N VAL A 217 -5.23 15.77 0.11
CA VAL A 217 -6.19 14.89 0.83
C VAL A 217 -6.36 13.56 0.09
N ARG A 218 -6.49 13.59 -1.25
CA ARG A 218 -6.54 12.36 -2.07
C ARG A 218 -5.28 11.52 -1.94
N GLY A 219 -4.11 12.17 -1.97
CA GLY A 219 -2.82 11.50 -1.83
C GLY A 219 -2.64 10.86 -0.47
N LEU A 220 -2.98 11.61 0.61
CA LEU A 220 -2.96 11.05 1.95
C LEU A 220 -3.93 9.86 2.08
N ALA A 221 -5.14 9.98 1.55
CA ALA A 221 -6.13 8.90 1.54
C ALA A 221 -5.59 7.63 0.86
N ALA A 222 -4.94 7.76 -0.31
CA ALA A 222 -4.33 6.64 -1.02
C ALA A 222 -3.16 6.00 -0.25
N LEU A 223 -2.32 6.83 0.40
CA LEU A 223 -1.20 6.36 1.21
C LEU A 223 -1.65 5.66 2.50
N VAL A 224 -2.73 6.12 3.12
CA VAL A 224 -3.34 5.45 4.30
C VAL A 224 -3.87 4.07 3.92
N VAL A 225 -4.53 3.94 2.76
CA VAL A 225 -4.98 2.64 2.24
C VAL A 225 -3.78 1.71 1.99
N LEU A 226 -2.72 2.20 1.34
CA LEU A 226 -1.50 1.41 1.14
C LEU A 226 -0.89 0.97 2.47
N ALA A 227 -0.79 1.86 3.46
CA ALA A 227 -0.16 1.60 4.76
C ALA A 227 -0.87 0.49 5.55
N GLU A 228 -2.20 0.40 5.45
CA GLU A 228 -2.95 -0.73 5.99
C GLU A 228 -2.63 -2.03 5.25
N HIS A 229 -2.72 -2.03 3.92
CA HIS A 229 -2.52 -3.24 3.12
C HIS A 229 -1.12 -3.84 3.23
N VAL A 230 -0.12 -3.04 3.59
CA VAL A 230 1.26 -3.53 3.85
C VAL A 230 1.52 -3.85 5.32
N GLY A 231 0.56 -3.63 6.22
CA GLY A 231 0.66 -3.95 7.64
C GLY A 231 1.43 -2.93 8.49
N ILE A 232 1.63 -1.67 8.02
CA ILE A 232 2.16 -0.58 8.87
C ILE A 232 1.10 -0.09 9.85
N MET A 233 -0.14 -0.01 9.39
CA MET A 233 -1.27 0.44 10.18
C MET A 233 -2.20 -0.72 10.49
N ALA A 234 -2.96 -0.59 11.58
CA ALA A 234 -3.93 -1.58 11.99
C ALA A 234 -5.07 -1.70 10.95
N ASP A 235 -5.66 -2.90 10.88
CA ASP A 235 -6.81 -3.18 10.04
C ASP A 235 -7.97 -2.21 10.34
N GLY A 236 -8.48 -1.56 9.32
CA GLY A 236 -9.58 -0.59 9.39
C GLY A 236 -9.18 0.87 9.18
N ILE A 237 -7.90 1.21 9.29
CA ILE A 237 -7.44 2.59 9.05
C ILE A 237 -7.59 2.99 7.59
N GLY A 238 -7.36 2.07 6.65
CA GLY A 238 -7.51 2.34 5.21
C GLY A 238 -8.94 2.69 4.80
N VAL A 239 -9.93 2.22 5.54
CA VAL A 239 -11.34 2.61 5.32
C VAL A 239 -11.54 4.12 5.49
N ILE A 240 -10.78 4.80 6.37
CA ILE A 240 -10.79 6.26 6.46
C ILE A 240 -10.35 6.90 5.14
N GLY A 241 -9.34 6.32 4.48
CA GLY A 241 -8.92 6.76 3.15
C GLY A 241 -10.06 6.67 2.13
N VAL A 242 -10.80 5.57 2.12
CA VAL A 242 -11.97 5.38 1.25
C VAL A 242 -13.07 6.40 1.59
N HIS A 243 -13.36 6.63 2.88
CA HIS A 243 -14.34 7.64 3.30
C HIS A 243 -13.96 9.05 2.86
N LEU A 244 -12.67 9.40 2.93
CA LEU A 244 -12.16 10.67 2.39
C LEU A 244 -12.39 10.78 0.88
N PHE A 245 -12.16 9.70 0.10
CA PHE A 245 -12.44 9.70 -1.34
C PHE A 245 -13.92 9.92 -1.64
N PHE A 246 -14.81 9.21 -0.96
CA PHE A 246 -16.25 9.31 -1.19
C PHE A 246 -16.79 10.69 -0.77
N ALA A 247 -16.40 11.18 0.41
CA ALA A 247 -16.78 12.50 0.88
C ALA A 247 -16.27 13.60 -0.07
N LEU A 248 -15.03 13.46 -0.58
CA LEU A 248 -14.46 14.41 -1.54
C LEU A 248 -15.18 14.38 -2.89
N SER A 249 -15.59 13.20 -3.36
CA SER A 249 -16.41 13.07 -4.56
C SER A 249 -17.76 13.76 -4.38
N GLY A 250 -18.44 13.52 -3.25
CA GLY A 250 -19.70 14.23 -2.92
C GLY A 250 -19.53 15.75 -2.88
N PHE A 251 -18.48 16.23 -2.22
CA PHE A 251 -18.19 17.66 -2.11
C PHE A 251 -17.93 18.32 -3.47
N LEU A 252 -17.01 17.78 -4.25
CA LEU A 252 -16.59 18.41 -5.51
C LEU A 252 -17.65 18.35 -6.59
N LEU A 253 -18.45 17.27 -6.63
CA LEU A 253 -19.48 17.09 -7.66
C LEU A 253 -20.71 17.95 -7.39
N ALA A 254 -20.97 18.35 -6.15
CA ALA A 254 -22.06 19.25 -5.80
C ALA A 254 -21.77 20.72 -6.18
N ILE A 255 -20.50 21.18 -6.16
CA ILE A 255 -20.12 22.59 -6.40
C ILE A 255 -20.73 23.19 -7.67
N PRO A 256 -20.70 22.56 -8.85
CA PRO A 256 -21.26 23.14 -10.06
C PRO A 256 -22.76 23.42 -10.00
N PHE A 257 -23.50 22.64 -9.23
CA PHE A 257 -24.94 22.77 -9.07
C PHE A 257 -25.30 23.81 -8.01
N VAL A 258 -24.54 23.89 -6.93
CA VAL A 258 -24.74 24.91 -5.91
C VAL A 258 -24.49 26.31 -6.49
N ARG A 259 -23.47 26.45 -7.36
CA ARG A 259 -23.12 27.74 -7.99
C ARG A 259 -24.08 28.16 -9.09
N ARG A 260 -24.62 27.22 -9.82
CA ARG A 260 -25.52 27.45 -10.96
C ARG A 260 -26.67 26.43 -10.88
N PRO A 261 -27.70 26.72 -10.09
CA PRO A 261 -28.80 25.79 -9.83
C PRO A 261 -29.53 25.31 -11.10
N GLU A 262 -29.62 26.19 -12.10
CA GLU A 262 -30.24 25.88 -13.40
C GLU A 262 -29.60 24.69 -14.13
N ARG A 263 -28.37 24.32 -13.78
CA ARG A 263 -27.70 23.12 -14.31
C ARG A 263 -28.42 21.84 -13.91
N ALA A 264 -29.17 21.86 -12.82
CA ALA A 264 -29.87 20.69 -12.28
C ALA A 264 -30.93 20.15 -13.26
N ILE A 265 -31.54 21.02 -14.08
CA ILE A 265 -32.56 20.66 -15.08
C ILE A 265 -32.04 20.71 -16.53
N SER A 266 -30.79 21.08 -16.74
CA SER A 266 -30.20 21.15 -18.08
C SER A 266 -29.74 19.77 -18.57
N LEU A 267 -30.50 19.16 -19.49
CA LEU A 267 -30.17 17.85 -20.05
C LEU A 267 -28.79 17.82 -20.73
N SER A 268 -28.43 18.90 -21.43
CA SER A 268 -27.10 19.04 -22.06
C SER A 268 -25.97 19.01 -21.03
N TYR A 269 -26.16 19.71 -19.91
CA TYR A 269 -25.19 19.71 -18.81
C TYR A 269 -25.11 18.35 -18.12
N MET A 270 -26.25 17.69 -17.88
CA MET A 270 -26.30 16.36 -17.25
C MET A 270 -25.62 15.30 -18.13
N ARG A 271 -25.86 15.34 -19.46
CA ARG A 271 -25.13 14.47 -20.40
C ARG A 271 -23.63 14.74 -20.35
N ALA A 272 -23.21 15.98 -20.39
CA ALA A 272 -21.79 16.35 -20.32
C ALA A 272 -21.18 15.96 -18.95
N TYR A 273 -21.93 16.11 -17.87
CA TYR A 273 -21.52 15.63 -16.53
C TYR A 273 -21.26 14.11 -16.54
N MET A 274 -22.22 13.33 -17.00
CA MET A 274 -22.09 11.86 -17.04
C MET A 274 -20.91 11.42 -17.92
N LEU A 275 -20.77 11.99 -19.10
CA LEU A 275 -19.65 11.68 -20.00
C LEU A 275 -18.29 11.98 -19.36
N ARG A 276 -18.15 13.09 -18.62
CA ARG A 276 -16.91 13.40 -17.88
C ARG A 276 -16.60 12.38 -16.79
N ARG A 277 -17.61 11.84 -16.12
CA ARG A 277 -17.44 10.81 -15.07
C ARG A 277 -17.06 9.45 -15.69
N LEU A 278 -17.75 9.05 -16.74
CA LEU A 278 -17.42 7.82 -17.48
C LEU A 278 -15.99 7.88 -18.05
N LYS A 279 -15.63 8.98 -18.71
CA LYS A 279 -14.27 9.19 -19.25
C LYS A 279 -13.18 9.14 -18.17
N ARG A 280 -13.49 9.49 -16.94
CA ARG A 280 -12.55 9.44 -15.81
C ARG A 280 -12.34 8.02 -15.27
N ILE A 281 -13.42 7.22 -15.18
CA ILE A 281 -13.38 5.92 -14.50
C ILE A 281 -13.12 4.78 -15.49
N ILE A 282 -13.89 4.71 -16.57
CA ILE A 282 -13.92 3.57 -17.49
C ILE A 282 -12.53 3.18 -18.02
N PRO A 283 -11.71 4.10 -18.55
CA PRO A 283 -10.48 3.69 -19.21
C PRO A 283 -9.56 2.90 -18.29
N MET A 284 -9.30 3.40 -17.11
CA MET A 284 -8.38 2.75 -16.17
C MET A 284 -9.04 1.53 -15.49
N TYR A 285 -10.30 1.63 -15.09
CA TYR A 285 -11.01 0.54 -14.44
C TYR A 285 -11.12 -0.68 -15.36
N TYR A 286 -11.52 -0.48 -16.63
CA TYR A 286 -11.63 -1.56 -17.61
C TYR A 286 -10.26 -2.15 -17.96
N THR A 287 -9.21 -1.34 -18.04
CA THR A 287 -7.85 -1.83 -18.22
C THR A 287 -7.47 -2.80 -17.09
N ILE A 288 -7.71 -2.42 -15.83
CA ILE A 288 -7.39 -3.27 -14.68
C ILE A 288 -8.22 -4.55 -14.68
N ILE A 289 -9.54 -4.46 -14.89
CA ILE A 289 -10.40 -5.65 -14.94
C ILE A 289 -9.94 -6.60 -16.05
N THR A 290 -9.64 -6.08 -17.24
CA THR A 290 -9.16 -6.89 -18.36
C THR A 290 -7.85 -7.59 -18.02
N VAL A 291 -6.89 -6.87 -17.43
CA VAL A 291 -5.61 -7.45 -16.99
C VAL A 291 -5.83 -8.52 -15.94
N LEU A 292 -6.62 -8.24 -14.89
CA LEU A 292 -6.91 -9.21 -13.84
C LEU A 292 -7.63 -10.45 -14.38
N PHE A 293 -8.55 -10.27 -15.35
CA PHE A 293 -9.23 -11.37 -16.00
C PHE A 293 -8.28 -12.25 -16.83
N LEU A 294 -7.40 -11.65 -17.61
CA LEU A 294 -6.42 -12.38 -18.42
C LEU A 294 -5.46 -13.22 -17.58
N PHE A 295 -5.06 -12.73 -16.39
CA PHE A 295 -4.06 -13.39 -15.53
C PHE A 295 -4.64 -14.26 -14.42
N ARG A 296 -5.90 -14.06 -13.97
CA ARG A 296 -6.49 -14.73 -12.80
C ARG A 296 -7.57 -15.78 -13.10
N HIS A 297 -7.73 -16.23 -14.32
CA HIS A 297 -8.72 -17.21 -14.76
C HIS A 297 -10.06 -16.66 -15.27
N LYS A 298 -10.50 -17.32 -16.34
CA LYS A 298 -11.77 -17.18 -17.06
C LYS A 298 -13.00 -17.33 -16.12
N ASN A 299 -13.30 -16.31 -15.33
CA ASN A 299 -14.51 -16.29 -14.54
C ASN A 299 -15.63 -15.61 -15.35
N PRO A 300 -16.74 -16.28 -15.70
CA PRO A 300 -17.84 -15.67 -16.43
C PRO A 300 -18.48 -14.48 -15.70
N GLU A 301 -18.29 -14.38 -14.38
CA GLU A 301 -18.78 -13.26 -13.57
C GLU A 301 -18.05 -11.94 -13.81
N VAL A 302 -16.92 -11.95 -14.52
CA VAL A 302 -16.16 -10.72 -14.84
C VAL A 302 -17.03 -9.70 -15.58
N PHE A 303 -18.05 -10.16 -16.33
CA PHE A 303 -18.95 -9.27 -17.04
C PHE A 303 -19.74 -8.34 -16.10
N ARG A 304 -20.00 -8.76 -14.86
CA ARG A 304 -20.68 -7.92 -13.85
C ARG A 304 -19.81 -6.75 -13.41
N HIS A 305 -18.47 -6.92 -13.39
CA HIS A 305 -17.55 -5.83 -13.11
C HIS A 305 -17.59 -4.74 -14.20
N TYR A 306 -17.67 -5.12 -15.49
CA TYR A 306 -17.79 -4.15 -16.56
C TYR A 306 -19.10 -3.35 -16.49
N LEU A 307 -20.16 -3.93 -15.92
CA LEU A 307 -21.43 -3.27 -15.70
C LEU A 307 -21.52 -2.55 -14.35
N PHE A 308 -20.43 -2.52 -13.55
CA PHE A 308 -20.41 -1.96 -12.20
C PHE A 308 -21.43 -2.59 -11.24
N LEU A 309 -21.82 -3.83 -11.48
CA LEU A 309 -22.78 -4.57 -10.65
C LEU A 309 -22.09 -5.43 -9.58
N GLN A 310 -20.77 -5.58 -9.67
CA GLN A 310 -19.96 -6.37 -8.75
C GLN A 310 -18.69 -5.62 -8.37
N GLY A 311 -18.30 -5.75 -7.08
CA GLY A 311 -17.06 -5.20 -6.56
C GLY A 311 -16.34 -6.20 -5.66
N ASP A 312 -15.35 -6.91 -6.18
CA ASP A 312 -14.57 -7.89 -5.42
C ASP A 312 -13.33 -7.25 -4.80
N GLY A 313 -13.02 -7.65 -3.55
CA GLY A 313 -11.86 -7.12 -2.84
C GLY A 313 -11.87 -5.58 -2.85
N TYR A 314 -10.75 -4.97 -3.13
CA TYR A 314 -10.58 -3.50 -3.17
C TYR A 314 -11.37 -2.79 -4.30
N LEU A 315 -11.85 -3.53 -5.32
CA LEU A 315 -12.63 -2.96 -6.43
C LEU A 315 -14.06 -2.55 -6.02
N TRP A 316 -14.54 -2.92 -4.84
CA TRP A 316 -15.90 -2.63 -4.36
C TRP A 316 -16.24 -1.12 -4.32
N THR A 317 -15.24 -0.27 -4.24
CA THR A 317 -15.41 1.20 -4.18
C THR A 317 -15.89 1.80 -5.49
N VAL A 318 -15.49 1.24 -6.63
CA VAL A 318 -15.81 1.80 -7.96
C VAL A 318 -17.30 1.68 -8.32
N PRO A 319 -17.98 0.52 -8.14
CA PRO A 319 -19.42 0.43 -8.27
C PRO A 319 -20.19 1.42 -7.38
N GLN A 320 -19.74 1.65 -6.16
CA GLN A 320 -20.38 2.63 -5.25
C GLN A 320 -20.25 4.07 -5.78
N GLU A 321 -19.08 4.43 -6.28
CA GLU A 321 -18.87 5.75 -6.89
C GLU A 321 -19.74 5.94 -8.13
N MET A 322 -19.85 4.91 -8.97
CA MET A 322 -20.73 4.92 -10.15
C MET A 322 -22.20 5.05 -9.78
N PHE A 323 -22.66 4.33 -8.75
CA PHE A 323 -24.02 4.45 -8.23
C PHE A 323 -24.33 5.88 -7.78
N PHE A 324 -23.41 6.51 -7.03
CA PHE A 324 -23.56 7.91 -6.62
C PHE A 324 -23.59 8.87 -7.83
N TYR A 325 -22.76 8.64 -8.86
CA TYR A 325 -22.76 9.48 -10.06
C TYR A 325 -24.10 9.45 -10.81
N LEU A 326 -24.76 8.30 -10.81
CA LEU A 326 -26.10 8.16 -11.39
C LEU A 326 -27.18 8.83 -10.54
N LEU A 327 -27.05 8.77 -9.22
CA LEU A 327 -28.03 9.31 -8.28
C LEU A 327 -27.92 10.82 -8.12
N LEU A 328 -26.74 11.42 -8.20
CA LEU A 328 -26.51 12.84 -7.98
C LEU A 328 -27.38 13.75 -8.86
N PRO A 329 -27.53 13.53 -10.19
CA PRO A 329 -28.42 14.31 -11.02
C PRO A 329 -29.87 14.35 -10.52
N LEU A 330 -30.40 13.21 -10.12
CA LEU A 330 -31.76 13.11 -9.57
C LEU A 330 -31.91 13.93 -8.30
N MET A 331 -30.94 13.82 -7.39
CA MET A 331 -30.96 14.54 -6.11
C MET A 331 -30.89 16.05 -6.29
N VAL A 332 -30.00 16.55 -7.16
CA VAL A 332 -29.91 17.98 -7.40
C VAL A 332 -31.13 18.52 -8.15
N CYS A 333 -31.74 17.71 -9.02
CA CYS A 333 -33.01 18.05 -9.67
C CYS A 333 -34.14 18.22 -8.64
N ILE A 334 -34.26 17.29 -7.69
CA ILE A 334 -35.25 17.37 -6.61
C ILE A 334 -35.04 18.68 -5.80
N LEU A 335 -33.80 18.97 -5.36
CA LEU A 335 -33.49 20.18 -4.62
C LEU A 335 -33.82 21.46 -5.42
N TYR A 336 -33.61 21.43 -6.75
CA TYR A 336 -33.92 22.53 -7.63
C TYR A 336 -35.44 22.76 -7.74
N VAL A 337 -36.20 21.70 -8.00
CA VAL A 337 -37.67 21.75 -8.14
C VAL A 337 -38.33 22.30 -6.86
N PHE A 338 -37.83 21.88 -5.70
CA PHE A 338 -38.30 22.44 -4.43
C PHE A 338 -37.80 23.86 -4.15
N GLY A 339 -36.99 24.48 -5.01
CA GLY A 339 -36.46 25.82 -4.87
C GLY A 339 -35.57 26.04 -3.64
N VAL A 340 -34.91 24.97 -3.16
CA VAL A 340 -34.14 24.99 -1.91
C VAL A 340 -32.63 24.89 -2.11
N ILE A 341 -32.14 24.81 -3.37
CA ILE A 341 -30.78 24.47 -3.69
C ILE A 341 -29.74 25.46 -3.12
N GLN A 342 -30.09 26.72 -2.98
CA GLN A 342 -29.24 27.80 -2.39
C GLN A 342 -29.77 28.31 -1.06
N LYS A 343 -30.59 27.54 -0.34
CA LYS A 343 -31.23 27.95 0.91
C LYS A 343 -30.80 27.04 2.05
N TRP A 344 -30.93 27.56 3.27
CA TRP A 344 -30.70 26.78 4.50
C TRP A 344 -31.60 25.55 4.60
N LEU A 345 -32.82 25.64 4.07
CA LEU A 345 -33.72 24.49 3.99
C LEU A 345 -33.13 23.37 3.18
N GLY A 346 -32.43 23.63 2.07
CA GLY A 346 -31.74 22.62 1.28
C GLY A 346 -30.59 21.94 2.06
N VAL A 347 -29.86 22.69 2.87
CA VAL A 347 -28.85 22.14 3.78
C VAL A 347 -29.48 21.20 4.81
N SER A 348 -30.62 21.62 5.40
CA SER A 348 -31.36 20.78 6.35
C SER A 348 -31.90 19.50 5.71
N MET A 349 -32.45 19.58 4.49
CA MET A 349 -32.89 18.39 3.73
C MET A 349 -31.72 17.44 3.42
N LEU A 350 -30.55 17.97 3.07
CA LEU A 350 -29.36 17.15 2.85
C LEU A 350 -28.89 16.47 4.12
N LEU A 351 -28.94 17.16 5.27
CA LEU A 351 -28.58 16.55 6.56
C LEU A 351 -29.53 15.39 6.90
N ILE A 352 -30.84 15.58 6.69
CA ILE A 352 -31.82 14.50 6.86
C ILE A 352 -31.51 13.34 5.91
N ALA A 353 -31.20 13.65 4.65
CA ALA A 353 -30.84 12.62 3.66
C ALA A 353 -29.57 11.86 4.05
N VAL A 354 -28.56 12.52 4.66
CA VAL A 354 -27.37 11.87 5.21
C VAL A 354 -27.76 10.86 6.30
N VAL A 355 -28.59 11.28 7.25
CA VAL A 355 -29.03 10.43 8.37
C VAL A 355 -29.82 9.23 7.84
N VAL A 356 -30.80 9.47 6.97
CA VAL A 356 -31.64 8.41 6.37
C VAL A 356 -30.80 7.44 5.56
N ALA A 357 -29.94 7.94 4.65
CA ALA A 357 -29.08 7.08 3.82
C ALA A 357 -28.12 6.25 4.67
N THR A 358 -27.55 6.84 5.71
CA THR A 358 -26.68 6.12 6.66
C THR A 358 -27.44 5.03 7.39
N HIS A 359 -28.65 5.30 7.85
CA HIS A 359 -29.50 4.33 8.51
C HIS A 359 -29.89 3.16 7.58
N LEU A 360 -30.35 3.45 6.35
CA LEU A 360 -30.71 2.44 5.35
C LEU A 360 -29.51 1.56 4.98
N SER A 361 -28.34 2.14 4.85
CA SER A 361 -27.10 1.39 4.61
C SER A 361 -26.76 0.49 5.79
N HIS A 362 -26.89 0.98 7.02
CA HIS A 362 -26.61 0.21 8.23
C HIS A 362 -27.56 -0.98 8.41
N GLN A 363 -28.83 -0.83 7.99
CA GLN A 363 -29.81 -1.93 7.95
C GLN A 363 -29.57 -2.92 6.80
N GLY A 364 -28.58 -2.69 5.93
CA GLY A 364 -28.30 -3.52 4.78
C GLY A 364 -29.39 -3.51 3.70
N LEU A 365 -30.27 -2.50 3.72
CA LEU A 365 -31.38 -2.39 2.75
C LEU A 365 -30.92 -2.03 1.35
N ILE A 366 -29.76 -1.41 1.23
CA ILE A 366 -29.13 -1.08 -0.06
C ILE A 366 -27.73 -1.67 -0.06
N THR A 367 -27.52 -2.72 -0.85
CA THR A 367 -26.24 -3.43 -0.95
C THR A 367 -25.80 -3.60 -2.40
N LEU A 368 -24.49 -3.69 -2.61
CA LEU A 368 -23.89 -4.10 -3.88
C LEU A 368 -23.26 -5.48 -3.72
N TYR A 369 -23.39 -6.29 -4.74
CA TYR A 369 -22.87 -7.65 -4.75
C TYR A 369 -21.35 -7.65 -4.77
N GLY A 370 -20.73 -8.52 -3.95
CA GLY A 370 -19.29 -8.78 -3.94
C GLY A 370 -19.00 -10.24 -3.62
N LYS A 371 -17.89 -10.75 -4.11
CA LYS A 371 -17.42 -12.10 -3.77
C LYS A 371 -16.96 -12.10 -2.31
N GLY A 372 -17.68 -12.78 -1.45
CA GLY A 372 -17.47 -12.78 0.00
C GLY A 372 -18.57 -12.09 0.80
N GLY A 373 -19.61 -11.56 0.12
CA GLY A 373 -20.79 -10.95 0.73
C GLY A 373 -21.21 -9.65 0.08
N ASN A 374 -22.39 -9.18 0.44
CA ASN A 374 -22.90 -7.91 -0.04
C ASN A 374 -22.28 -6.76 0.74
N HIS A 375 -21.78 -5.74 0.04
CA HIS A 375 -21.27 -4.51 0.64
C HIS A 375 -22.41 -3.49 0.78
N PRO A 376 -22.62 -2.87 1.94
CA PRO A 376 -23.58 -1.79 2.09
C PRO A 376 -23.20 -0.62 1.20
N VAL A 377 -24.18 0.04 0.59
CA VAL A 377 -23.94 1.25 -0.20
C VAL A 377 -23.71 2.43 0.74
N LEU A 378 -22.50 2.99 0.74
CA LEU A 378 -22.08 4.06 1.64
C LEU A 378 -22.55 5.44 1.14
N LEU A 379 -23.81 5.52 0.69
CA LEU A 379 -24.41 6.74 0.15
C LEU A 379 -24.33 7.92 1.12
N GLY A 380 -24.52 7.67 2.43
CA GLY A 380 -24.46 8.70 3.47
C GLY A 380 -23.13 9.47 3.50
N ILE A 381 -22.02 8.82 3.10
CA ILE A 381 -20.69 9.47 3.05
C ILE A 381 -20.62 10.47 1.90
N PHE A 382 -21.07 10.07 0.71
CA PHE A 382 -21.15 11.00 -0.44
C PHE A 382 -22.08 12.18 -0.15
N LEU A 383 -23.23 11.91 0.49
CA LEU A 383 -24.17 12.95 0.89
C LEU A 383 -23.61 13.90 1.95
N SER A 384 -22.79 13.40 2.87
CA SER A 384 -22.07 14.24 3.83
C SER A 384 -21.14 15.20 3.09
N GLY A 385 -20.43 14.73 2.06
CA GLY A 385 -19.63 15.59 1.19
C GLY A 385 -20.47 16.68 0.49
N MET A 386 -21.62 16.30 -0.07
CA MET A 386 -22.57 17.20 -0.70
C MET A 386 -23.12 18.21 0.30
N PHE A 387 -23.54 17.79 1.49
CA PHE A 387 -24.00 18.65 2.58
C PHE A 387 -22.97 19.74 2.92
N PHE A 388 -21.71 19.37 3.15
CA PHE A 388 -20.68 20.35 3.45
C PHE A 388 -20.31 21.25 2.25
N SER A 389 -20.50 20.81 1.02
CA SER A 389 -20.36 21.66 -0.16
C SER A 389 -21.41 22.77 -0.19
N TYR A 390 -22.68 22.45 0.11
CA TYR A 390 -23.76 23.41 0.22
C TYR A 390 -23.55 24.37 1.39
N LEU A 391 -23.19 23.85 2.56
CA LEU A 391 -22.89 24.65 3.73
C LEU A 391 -21.73 25.62 3.47
N TYR A 392 -20.65 25.15 2.83
CA TYR A 392 -19.53 26.02 2.44
C TYR A 392 -19.95 27.18 1.56
N HIS A 393 -20.80 26.92 0.58
CA HIS A 393 -21.28 27.94 -0.35
C HIS A 393 -22.12 29.00 0.37
N LEU A 394 -23.09 28.59 1.18
CA LEU A 394 -23.94 29.49 1.93
C LEU A 394 -23.16 30.34 2.95
N LEU A 395 -22.22 29.72 3.68
CA LEU A 395 -21.41 30.47 4.64
C LEU A 395 -20.50 31.50 3.97
N ARG A 396 -19.94 31.15 2.80
CA ARG A 396 -19.05 32.05 2.09
C ARG A 396 -19.74 33.30 1.54
N GLU A 397 -21.01 33.22 1.26
CA GLU A 397 -21.82 34.36 0.79
C GLU A 397 -22.23 35.31 1.91
N GLN A 398 -22.03 34.94 3.17
CA GLN A 398 -22.36 35.81 4.32
C GLN A 398 -21.25 36.82 4.58
N ASP A 399 -21.60 38.08 4.87
CA ASP A 399 -20.67 39.15 5.25
C ASP A 399 -19.82 38.79 6.47
N PHE A 400 -20.42 38.10 7.44
CA PHE A 400 -19.74 37.49 8.60
C PHE A 400 -18.43 36.80 8.24
N TRP A 401 -18.36 36.13 7.08
CA TRP A 401 -17.15 35.39 6.69
C TRP A 401 -15.93 36.28 6.46
N GLN A 402 -16.15 37.54 6.10
CA GLN A 402 -15.10 38.55 5.87
C GLN A 402 -14.69 39.28 7.14
N GLU A 403 -15.55 39.29 8.17
CA GLU A 403 -15.36 39.99 9.42
C GLU A 403 -14.34 39.35 10.36
N GLU A 404 -14.03 40.02 11.46
CA GLU A 404 -13.14 39.51 12.52
C GLU A 404 -13.72 38.27 13.19
N ALA A 405 -15.02 38.25 13.42
CA ALA A 405 -15.74 37.11 13.97
C ALA A 405 -15.59 35.86 13.09
N GLY A 406 -15.68 36.01 11.77
CA GLY A 406 -15.43 34.94 10.81
C GLY A 406 -13.99 34.47 10.81
N ARG A 407 -13.00 35.36 11.03
CA ARG A 407 -11.59 34.93 11.19
C ARG A 407 -11.37 34.10 12.45
N LYS A 408 -11.99 34.47 13.58
CA LYS A 408 -11.97 33.69 14.83
C LYS A 408 -12.63 32.34 14.62
N PHE A 409 -13.80 32.30 13.99
CA PHE A 409 -14.52 31.08 13.66
C PHE A 409 -13.67 30.13 12.79
N ARG A 410 -12.99 30.62 11.74
CA ARG A 410 -12.10 29.80 10.91
C ARG A 410 -10.93 29.21 11.68
N ARG A 411 -10.39 29.90 12.71
CA ARG A 411 -9.34 29.32 13.57
C ARG A 411 -9.89 28.16 14.41
N ILE A 412 -11.07 28.32 15.01
CA ILE A 412 -11.75 27.26 15.76
C ILE A 412 -12.05 26.09 14.84
N LEU A 413 -12.56 26.36 13.64
CA LEU A 413 -12.85 25.35 12.62
C LEU A 413 -11.60 24.56 12.23
N ALA A 414 -10.45 25.22 12.05
CA ALA A 414 -9.19 24.56 11.75
C ALA A 414 -8.73 23.61 12.88
N LEU A 415 -8.88 24.03 14.13
CA LEU A 415 -8.58 23.20 15.31
C LEU A 415 -9.54 22.00 15.38
N ALA A 416 -10.83 22.23 15.17
CA ALA A 416 -11.85 21.18 15.16
C ALA A 416 -11.60 20.14 14.06
N GLY A 417 -11.21 20.58 12.85
CA GLY A 417 -10.85 19.67 11.75
C GLY A 417 -9.58 18.87 12.03
N THR A 418 -8.58 19.48 12.67
CA THR A 418 -7.36 18.76 13.12
C THR A 418 -7.71 17.74 14.19
N GLY A 419 -8.57 18.12 15.16
CA GLY A 419 -9.08 17.22 16.18
C GLY A 419 -9.89 16.06 15.61
N ALA A 420 -10.73 16.32 14.61
CA ALA A 420 -11.50 15.28 13.90
C ALA A 420 -10.58 14.28 13.17
N LEU A 421 -9.53 14.76 12.50
CA LEU A 421 -8.54 13.87 11.88
C LEU A 421 -7.82 13.02 12.92
N PHE A 422 -7.35 13.62 14.00
CA PHE A 422 -6.71 12.90 15.09
C PHE A 422 -7.64 11.86 15.72
N PHE A 423 -8.89 12.25 15.98
CA PHE A 423 -9.91 11.33 16.53
C PHE A 423 -10.14 10.12 15.61
N LEU A 424 -10.28 10.33 14.30
CA LEU A 424 -10.43 9.22 13.34
C LEU A 424 -9.24 8.27 13.38
N VAL A 425 -8.01 8.79 13.44
CA VAL A 425 -6.79 7.97 13.53
C VAL A 425 -6.76 7.18 14.84
N VAL A 426 -7.10 7.81 15.95
CA VAL A 426 -7.13 7.14 17.27
C VAL A 426 -8.18 6.03 17.32
N VAL A 427 -9.40 6.28 16.82
CA VAL A 427 -10.46 5.25 16.78
C VAL A 427 -10.06 4.10 15.88
N ALA A 428 -9.51 4.40 14.70
CA ALA A 428 -9.09 3.38 13.75
C ALA A 428 -7.91 2.54 14.25
N SER A 429 -7.03 3.12 15.06
CA SER A 429 -5.87 2.39 15.62
C SER A 429 -6.27 1.29 16.60
N LYS A 430 -7.51 1.30 17.11
CA LYS A 430 -8.04 0.34 18.10
C LYS A 430 -7.18 0.23 19.38
N GLN A 431 -6.34 1.22 19.66
CA GLN A 431 -5.47 1.22 20.84
C GLN A 431 -6.22 1.51 22.14
N ILE A 432 -7.38 2.18 22.07
CA ILE A 432 -8.18 2.57 23.24
C ILE A 432 -9.41 1.66 23.33
N ALA A 433 -9.42 0.74 24.29
CA ALA A 433 -10.51 -0.21 24.47
C ALA A 433 -11.91 0.44 24.62
N ALA A 434 -12.00 1.59 25.28
CA ALA A 434 -13.25 2.33 25.42
C ALA A 434 -13.85 2.79 24.07
N LEU A 435 -13.03 2.94 23.03
CA LEU A 435 -13.44 3.37 21.71
C LEU A 435 -13.74 2.20 20.73
N HIS A 436 -13.57 0.94 21.14
CA HIS A 436 -13.88 -0.22 20.30
C HIS A 436 -15.35 -0.27 19.85
N ARG A 437 -16.27 0.32 20.61
CA ARG A 437 -17.69 0.46 20.25
C ARG A 437 -17.91 1.40 19.05
N LEU A 438 -16.93 2.25 18.74
CA LEU A 438 -16.94 3.17 17.62
C LEU A 438 -16.25 2.57 16.39
N ASP A 439 -16.29 1.25 16.23
CA ASP A 439 -15.68 0.58 15.07
C ASP A 439 -16.13 1.23 13.75
N ILE A 440 -15.16 1.67 12.97
CA ILE A 440 -15.38 2.39 11.71
C ILE A 440 -16.10 1.51 10.68
N TYR A 441 -15.85 0.20 10.69
CA TYR A 441 -16.53 -0.73 9.79
C TYR A 441 -18.01 -0.91 10.12
N GLN A 442 -18.36 -0.87 11.41
CA GLN A 442 -19.74 -1.01 11.85
C GLN A 442 -20.48 0.32 11.86
N ASN A 443 -19.77 1.43 12.03
CA ASN A 443 -20.33 2.77 12.21
C ASN A 443 -19.79 3.78 11.19
N TYR A 444 -19.76 3.42 9.90
CA TYR A 444 -19.23 4.24 8.83
C TYR A 444 -19.93 5.61 8.65
N GLY A 445 -21.08 5.81 9.25
CA GLY A 445 -21.82 7.07 9.16
C GLY A 445 -21.06 8.24 9.82
N TYR A 446 -20.61 8.08 11.08
CA TYR A 446 -19.87 9.14 11.75
C TYR A 446 -18.50 9.39 11.12
N SER A 447 -17.80 8.33 10.71
CA SER A 447 -16.46 8.45 10.11
C SER A 447 -16.54 9.13 8.74
N GLY A 448 -17.58 8.84 7.96
CA GLY A 448 -17.85 9.52 6.69
C GLY A 448 -18.21 10.99 6.88
N PHE A 449 -19.02 11.31 7.90
CA PHE A 449 -19.35 12.68 8.23
C PHE A 449 -18.12 13.49 8.68
N LEU A 450 -17.28 12.90 9.54
CA LEU A 450 -16.02 13.51 9.96
C LEU A 450 -15.03 13.69 8.79
N ALA A 451 -14.96 12.72 7.88
CA ALA A 451 -14.15 12.85 6.66
C ALA A 451 -14.61 14.06 5.81
N ALA A 452 -15.92 14.20 5.62
CA ALA A 452 -16.49 15.35 4.92
C ALA A 452 -16.27 16.68 5.67
N PHE A 453 -16.34 16.67 7.00
CA PHE A 453 -16.03 17.81 7.85
C PHE A 453 -14.56 18.24 7.75
N ILE A 454 -13.62 17.29 7.72
CA ILE A 454 -12.18 17.56 7.49
C ILE A 454 -11.98 18.25 6.13
N ILE A 455 -12.61 17.76 5.06
CA ILE A 455 -12.56 18.37 3.73
C ILE A 455 -13.10 19.80 3.76
N PHE A 456 -14.25 20.00 4.40
CA PHE A 456 -14.85 21.33 4.60
C PHE A 456 -13.91 22.28 5.34
N THR A 457 -13.26 21.82 6.41
CA THR A 457 -12.31 22.65 7.18
C THR A 457 -11.08 23.01 6.36
N VAL A 458 -10.49 22.05 5.62
CA VAL A 458 -9.34 22.28 4.75
C VAL A 458 -9.64 23.37 3.70
N ILE A 459 -10.83 23.34 3.11
CA ILE A 459 -11.24 24.32 2.10
C ILE A 459 -11.56 25.68 2.71
N SER A 460 -12.25 25.68 3.85
CA SER A 460 -12.68 26.91 4.53
C SER A 460 -11.51 27.65 5.18
N THR A 461 -10.41 26.95 5.49
CA THR A 461 -9.28 27.48 6.27
C THR A 461 -7.94 27.32 5.53
N GLN A 462 -7.87 27.77 4.28
CA GLN A 462 -6.72 27.54 3.36
C GLN A 462 -5.34 27.96 3.92
N GLN A 463 -5.32 28.92 4.86
CA GLN A 463 -4.08 29.38 5.50
C GLN A 463 -3.72 28.61 6.78
N SER A 464 -4.56 27.67 7.22
CA SER A 464 -4.31 26.85 8.41
C SER A 464 -3.14 25.89 8.21
N THR A 465 -2.53 25.45 9.31
CA THR A 465 -1.48 24.42 9.28
C THR A 465 -2.00 23.13 8.65
N LEU A 466 -3.24 22.71 8.99
CA LEU A 466 -3.88 21.54 8.40
C LEU A 466 -3.93 21.65 6.87
N ALA A 467 -4.44 22.76 6.32
CA ALA A 467 -4.55 22.95 4.88
C ALA A 467 -3.16 23.00 4.19
N ARG A 468 -2.16 23.62 4.86
CA ARG A 468 -0.78 23.63 4.35
C ARG A 468 -0.13 22.26 4.37
N CYS A 469 -0.34 21.46 5.41
CA CYS A 469 0.11 20.07 5.47
C CYS A 469 -0.54 19.23 4.35
N MET A 470 -1.86 19.40 4.12
CA MET A 470 -2.54 18.72 3.01
C MET A 470 -2.03 19.21 1.64
N ALA A 471 -1.61 20.45 1.50
CA ALA A 471 -1.03 20.98 0.26
C ALA A 471 0.43 20.57 0.03
N PHE A 472 1.03 19.73 0.89
CA PHE A 472 2.40 19.25 0.76
C PHE A 472 2.61 18.50 -0.56
N THR A 473 3.65 18.89 -1.30
CA THR A 473 3.87 18.43 -2.69
C THR A 473 3.87 16.91 -2.88
N PRO A 474 4.50 16.08 -2.03
CA PRO A 474 4.45 14.62 -2.14
C PRO A 474 3.01 14.07 -2.06
N PHE A 475 2.18 14.57 -1.14
CA PHE A 475 0.77 14.16 -1.06
C PHE A 475 0.01 14.55 -2.31
N ARG A 476 0.24 15.75 -2.85
CA ARG A 476 -0.37 16.21 -4.10
C ARG A 476 0.06 15.35 -5.30
N ALA A 477 1.33 14.96 -5.34
CA ALA A 477 1.84 14.09 -6.41
C ALA A 477 1.10 12.75 -6.45
N VAL A 478 0.94 12.10 -5.29
CA VAL A 478 0.14 10.86 -5.20
C VAL A 478 -1.34 11.15 -5.49
N GLY A 479 -1.86 12.28 -5.03
CA GLY A 479 -3.27 12.66 -5.18
C GLY A 479 -3.71 12.84 -6.63
N ILE A 480 -2.86 13.38 -7.49
CA ILE A 480 -3.16 13.54 -8.92
C ILE A 480 -3.35 12.19 -9.61
N VAL A 481 -2.55 11.19 -9.24
CA VAL A 481 -2.59 9.83 -9.81
C VAL A 481 -3.35 8.85 -8.91
N SER A 482 -4.10 9.36 -7.91
CA SER A 482 -4.67 8.55 -6.81
C SER A 482 -5.62 7.46 -7.27
N PHE A 483 -6.35 7.63 -8.37
CA PHE A 483 -7.25 6.62 -8.90
C PHE A 483 -6.48 5.42 -9.48
N SER A 484 -5.50 5.67 -10.37
CA SER A 484 -4.57 4.62 -10.84
C SER A 484 -3.80 4.00 -9.68
N PHE A 485 -3.32 4.81 -8.74
CA PHE A 485 -2.58 4.33 -7.57
C PHE A 485 -3.43 3.36 -6.73
N TYR A 486 -4.69 3.73 -6.46
CA TYR A 486 -5.63 2.89 -5.72
C TYR A 486 -5.92 1.56 -6.46
N LEU A 487 -6.07 1.58 -7.77
CA LEU A 487 -6.36 0.38 -8.54
C LEU A 487 -5.15 -0.56 -8.69
N LEU A 488 -3.93 -0.03 -8.63
CA LEU A 488 -2.70 -0.79 -8.90
C LEU A 488 -2.01 -1.32 -7.64
N HIS A 489 -2.18 -0.65 -6.47
CA HIS A 489 -1.37 -0.95 -5.28
C HIS A 489 -1.43 -2.42 -4.82
N PRO A 490 -2.58 -3.15 -4.81
CA PRO A 490 -2.56 -4.52 -4.32
C PRO A 490 -1.77 -5.45 -5.23
N THR A 491 -1.82 -5.19 -6.55
CA THR A 491 -1.04 -5.96 -7.53
C THR A 491 0.46 -5.76 -7.31
N PHE A 492 0.90 -4.52 -7.05
CA PHE A 492 2.31 -4.23 -6.85
C PHE A 492 2.83 -4.59 -5.45
N ILE A 493 1.97 -4.66 -4.43
CA ILE A 493 2.35 -5.26 -3.15
C ILE A 493 2.75 -6.73 -3.37
N VAL A 494 1.86 -7.53 -3.97
CA VAL A 494 2.11 -8.94 -4.26
C VAL A 494 3.34 -9.11 -5.17
N PHE A 495 3.45 -8.31 -6.22
CA PHE A 495 4.57 -8.36 -7.15
C PHE A 495 5.92 -8.09 -6.46
N CYS A 496 5.99 -7.08 -5.58
CA CYS A 496 7.22 -6.77 -4.83
C CYS A 496 7.56 -7.87 -3.83
N ASP A 497 6.56 -8.44 -3.14
CA ASP A 497 6.76 -9.55 -2.21
C ASP A 497 7.28 -10.80 -2.93
N GLU A 498 6.68 -11.17 -4.06
CA GLU A 498 7.12 -12.33 -4.84
C GLU A 498 8.52 -12.16 -5.42
N ILE A 499 8.85 -10.98 -5.95
CA ILE A 499 10.21 -10.68 -6.43
C ILE A 499 11.21 -10.72 -5.27
N ALA A 500 10.90 -10.11 -4.14
CA ALA A 500 11.78 -10.11 -2.98
C ALA A 500 12.04 -11.53 -2.49
N LYS A 501 11.01 -12.35 -2.42
CA LYS A 501 11.10 -13.74 -1.97
C LYS A 501 11.82 -14.63 -2.98
N TYR A 502 11.44 -14.54 -4.26
CA TYR A 502 11.95 -15.47 -5.28
C TYR A 502 13.40 -15.18 -5.67
N TYR A 503 13.72 -13.89 -5.96
CA TYR A 503 15.06 -13.53 -6.46
C TYR A 503 16.03 -13.17 -5.34
N PHE A 504 15.54 -12.53 -4.27
CA PHE A 504 16.42 -11.99 -3.23
C PHE A 504 16.42 -12.82 -1.95
N SER A 505 15.52 -13.81 -1.82
CA SER A 505 15.39 -14.61 -0.61
C SER A 505 15.12 -13.73 0.64
N VAL A 506 14.23 -12.75 0.51
CA VAL A 506 13.90 -11.77 1.55
C VAL A 506 12.39 -11.73 1.77
N ASP A 507 11.98 -11.78 3.03
CA ASP A 507 10.63 -11.38 3.44
C ASP A 507 10.63 -9.90 3.77
N LEU A 508 9.87 -9.12 2.99
CA LEU A 508 9.76 -7.67 3.21
C LEU A 508 8.98 -7.37 4.49
N GLY A 509 9.61 -6.65 5.41
CA GLY A 509 8.88 -6.07 6.55
C GLY A 509 7.93 -4.95 6.11
N PRO A 510 6.93 -4.59 6.95
CA PRO A 510 5.89 -3.62 6.57
C PRO A 510 6.43 -2.29 6.02
N VAL A 511 7.49 -1.75 6.63
CA VAL A 511 8.10 -0.48 6.21
C VAL A 511 8.76 -0.59 4.84
N SER A 512 9.56 -1.65 4.61
CA SER A 512 10.21 -1.89 3.31
C SER A 512 9.17 -2.15 2.23
N ARG A 513 8.13 -2.91 2.54
CA ARG A 513 6.98 -3.18 1.67
C ARG A 513 6.28 -1.88 1.28
N PHE A 514 6.03 -0.98 2.23
CA PHE A 514 5.39 0.31 1.96
C PHE A 514 6.19 1.16 0.97
N PHE A 515 7.48 1.37 1.23
CA PHE A 515 8.30 2.21 0.37
C PHE A 515 8.54 1.59 -1.01
N LEU A 516 8.81 0.29 -1.06
CA LEU A 516 9.08 -0.40 -2.33
C LEU A 516 7.81 -0.47 -3.18
N SER A 517 6.74 -1.07 -2.66
CA SER A 517 5.49 -1.21 -3.42
C SER A 517 4.84 0.15 -3.69
N GLY A 518 4.92 1.10 -2.76
CA GLY A 518 4.42 2.47 -2.95
C GLY A 518 5.15 3.20 -4.08
N THR A 519 6.48 3.08 -4.15
CA THR A 519 7.27 3.70 -5.23
C THR A 519 6.96 3.06 -6.59
N VAL A 520 6.95 1.74 -6.66
CA VAL A 520 6.62 1.02 -7.90
C VAL A 520 5.19 1.35 -8.34
N THR A 521 4.23 1.31 -7.41
CA THR A 521 2.84 1.69 -7.68
C THR A 521 2.74 3.12 -8.21
N TYR A 522 3.46 4.07 -7.60
CA TYR A 522 3.45 5.46 -8.04
C TYR A 522 4.00 5.63 -9.47
N CYS A 523 5.11 4.97 -9.79
CA CYS A 523 5.69 5.03 -11.14
C CYS A 523 4.69 4.51 -12.20
N PHE A 524 4.08 3.37 -11.94
CA PHE A 524 3.07 2.82 -12.85
C PHE A 524 1.78 3.64 -12.86
N ALA A 525 1.34 4.18 -11.73
CA ALA A 525 0.19 5.07 -11.65
C ALA A 525 0.43 6.38 -12.42
N ALA A 526 1.63 6.95 -12.35
CA ALA A 526 2.00 8.13 -13.13
C ALA A 526 2.02 7.85 -14.63
N PHE A 527 2.48 6.66 -15.03
CA PHE A 527 2.44 6.20 -16.41
C PHE A 527 0.99 6.01 -16.89
N THR A 528 0.18 5.22 -16.19
CA THR A 528 -1.21 4.93 -16.57
C THR A 528 -2.08 6.20 -16.53
N TYR A 529 -1.87 7.08 -15.55
CA TYR A 529 -2.50 8.40 -15.55
C TYR A 529 -2.18 9.19 -16.81
N SER A 530 -0.91 9.25 -17.19
CA SER A 530 -0.46 10.07 -18.33
C SER A 530 -0.98 9.55 -19.66
N TYR A 531 -1.06 8.23 -19.84
CA TYR A 531 -1.35 7.61 -21.14
C TYR A 531 -2.74 6.97 -21.24
N ILE A 532 -3.37 6.63 -20.10
CA ILE A 532 -4.70 5.98 -20.09
C ILE A 532 -5.77 6.95 -19.55
N GLU A 533 -5.56 7.64 -18.42
CA GLU A 533 -6.61 8.50 -17.83
C GLU A 533 -6.65 9.90 -18.47
N ARG A 534 -5.52 10.59 -18.47
CA ARG A 534 -5.42 12.01 -18.88
C ARG A 534 -5.91 12.30 -20.30
N PRO A 535 -5.67 11.45 -21.33
CA PRO A 535 -6.16 11.68 -22.68
C PRO A 535 -7.69 11.74 -22.75
N PHE A 536 -8.39 10.93 -21.97
CA PHE A 536 -9.85 10.90 -21.95
C PHE A 536 -10.47 12.03 -21.10
N MET A 537 -9.72 12.61 -20.18
CA MET A 537 -10.19 13.72 -19.34
C MET A 537 -10.15 15.09 -20.05
N LYS A 538 -9.51 15.16 -21.21
CA LYS A 538 -9.57 16.32 -22.11
C LYS A 538 -10.81 16.22 -22.98
#